data_7624663d5cf0fddcb54c889b286180fe
#
_entry.id   7624663d5cf0fddcb54c889b286180fe
#
_cell.length_a   1.000
_cell.length_b   1.000
_cell.length_c   1.000
_cell.angle_alpha   90.00
_cell.angle_beta   90.00
_cell.angle_gamma   90.00
#
_symmetry.space_group_name_H-M   'P 1'
#
loop_
_entity.id
_entity.type
_entity.pdbx_description
1 polymer ?
#
loop_
_entity_poly.entity_id
_entity_poly.type
_entity_poly.pdbx_seq_one_letter_code
_entity_poly.pdbx_strand_id
1 'polypeptide(L)'
;GGKDSMSGTFQDINVPPMLMAFGITTVDASKVISTDLKGAGHRIYLVRHTPLENRMPDTAQLKENFAFVSGRIESGKILSAWSVGFGGVGEGLAKMAFGNGVGAEITLDEPKLYEYAYGSILVECEGTLEYPHAELLGFTVAEEALTVNGVKMPLEELYKANTEKFAAVYPDKGRNS
;
A
#
# COMPACT_ATOMS: atom_id res chain seq x y z
N GLY A 1 -14.56 -12.11 13.05
CA GLY A 1 -14.76 -13.44 12.48
C GLY A 1 -13.49 -13.99 11.86
N GLY A 2 -13.52 -15.28 11.54
CA GLY A 2 -12.38 -15.95 10.90
C GLY A 2 -12.80 -17.30 10.28
N LYS A 3 -11.93 -17.81 9.46
CA LYS A 3 -12.08 -19.08 8.76
C LYS A 3 -10.72 -19.75 8.65
N ASP A 4 -10.65 -21.02 8.93
CA ASP A 4 -9.51 -21.87 8.59
C ASP A 4 -9.90 -22.87 7.49
N SER A 5 -8.91 -23.32 6.74
CA SER A 5 -9.06 -24.40 5.77
C SER A 5 -8.06 -25.51 6.07
N MET A 6 -8.48 -26.74 5.88
CA MET A 6 -7.56 -27.87 5.95
C MET A 6 -6.68 -27.90 4.71
N SER A 7 -5.41 -28.31 4.90
CA SER A 7 -4.55 -28.69 3.79
C SER A 7 -5.01 -30.01 3.18
N GLY A 8 -4.80 -30.18 1.89
CA GLY A 8 -5.15 -31.42 1.20
C GLY A 8 -4.51 -31.48 -0.18
N THR A 9 -4.44 -32.68 -0.73
CA THR A 9 -3.98 -32.92 -2.10
C THR A 9 -5.08 -33.62 -2.88
N PHE A 10 -5.40 -33.09 -4.05
CA PHE A 10 -6.30 -33.72 -5.01
C PHE A 10 -5.61 -33.76 -6.38
N GLN A 11 -5.30 -34.96 -6.85
CA GLN A 11 -4.45 -35.16 -8.02
C GLN A 11 -3.10 -34.47 -7.84
N ASP A 12 -2.76 -33.51 -8.70
CA ASP A 12 -1.56 -32.67 -8.69
C ASP A 12 -1.74 -31.30 -8.01
N ILE A 13 -2.94 -31.01 -7.49
CA ILE A 13 -3.26 -29.77 -6.78
C ILE A 13 -2.99 -29.95 -5.29
N ASN A 14 -2.08 -29.15 -4.76
CA ASN A 14 -1.80 -29.07 -3.33
C ASN A 14 -2.43 -27.81 -2.74
N VAL A 15 -3.32 -27.97 -1.77
CA VAL A 15 -3.96 -26.87 -1.06
C VAL A 15 -3.24 -26.67 0.28
N PRO A 16 -2.56 -25.53 0.48
CA PRO A 16 -1.92 -25.23 1.76
C PRO A 16 -2.96 -24.89 2.83
N PRO A 17 -2.65 -25.05 4.12
CA PRO A 17 -3.51 -24.57 5.18
C PRO A 17 -3.63 -23.05 5.11
N MET A 18 -4.84 -22.53 5.34
CA MET A 18 -5.12 -21.11 5.30
C MET A 18 -5.85 -20.70 6.58
N LEU A 19 -5.40 -19.62 7.19
CA LEU A 19 -6.13 -18.91 8.25
C LEU A 19 -6.55 -17.54 7.73
N MET A 20 -7.84 -17.27 7.78
CA MET A 20 -8.41 -15.99 7.39
C MET A 20 -9.09 -15.34 8.60
N ALA A 21 -8.74 -14.11 8.91
CA ALA A 21 -9.43 -13.28 9.90
C ALA A 21 -10.04 -12.06 9.22
N PHE A 22 -11.23 -11.64 9.63
CA PHE A 22 -11.89 -10.46 9.12
C PHE A 22 -12.59 -9.68 10.23
N GLY A 23 -12.63 -8.36 10.08
CA GLY A 23 -13.38 -7.45 10.92
C GLY A 23 -14.35 -6.62 10.09
N ILE A 24 -15.50 -6.27 10.64
CA ILE A 24 -16.50 -5.43 10.00
C ILE A 24 -16.79 -4.25 10.91
N THR A 25 -16.81 -3.05 10.34
CA THR A 25 -17.22 -1.82 11.00
C THR A 25 -18.00 -0.93 10.04
N THR A 26 -18.64 0.10 10.55
CA THR A 26 -19.29 1.12 9.75
C THR A 26 -18.44 2.38 9.68
N VAL A 27 -18.47 3.07 8.54
CA VAL A 27 -17.79 4.35 8.33
C VAL A 27 -18.70 5.27 7.52
N ASP A 28 -18.59 6.58 7.74
CA ASP A 28 -19.25 7.58 6.88
C ASP A 28 -18.62 7.54 5.49
N ALA A 29 -19.41 7.21 4.47
CA ALA A 29 -18.93 7.07 3.09
C ALA A 29 -18.30 8.36 2.54
N SER A 30 -18.69 9.53 3.02
CA SER A 30 -18.11 10.82 2.63
C SER A 30 -16.67 11.01 3.10
N LYS A 31 -16.23 10.22 4.08
CA LYS A 31 -14.87 10.26 4.66
C LYS A 31 -13.94 9.18 4.08
N VAL A 32 -14.44 8.34 3.19
CA VAL A 32 -13.63 7.29 2.56
C VAL A 32 -12.79 7.91 1.45
N ILE A 33 -11.49 7.65 1.48
CA ILE A 33 -10.54 8.03 0.42
C ILE A 33 -10.10 6.80 -0.35
N SER A 34 -9.75 6.95 -1.64
CA SER A 34 -9.14 5.87 -2.40
C SER A 34 -7.64 5.80 -2.15
N THR A 35 -7.03 4.70 -2.55
CA THR A 35 -5.58 4.49 -2.45
C THR A 35 -4.78 5.22 -3.52
N ASP A 36 -5.41 5.63 -4.63
CA ASP A 36 -4.72 6.22 -5.78
C ASP A 36 -4.16 7.59 -5.46
N LEU A 37 -2.95 7.89 -5.93
CA LEU A 37 -2.34 9.22 -5.86
C LEU A 37 -3.20 10.25 -6.59
N LYS A 38 -3.36 11.46 -6.03
CA LYS A 38 -4.34 12.46 -6.49
C LYS A 38 -3.79 13.47 -7.47
N GLY A 39 -2.50 13.77 -7.40
CA GLY A 39 -1.89 14.76 -8.27
C GLY A 39 -0.41 14.93 -8.03
N ALA A 40 0.24 15.73 -8.86
CA ALA A 40 1.67 16.02 -8.75
C ALA A 40 1.96 17.11 -7.71
N GLY A 41 3.13 17.02 -7.09
CA GLY A 41 3.63 18.00 -6.11
C GLY A 41 3.23 17.71 -4.66
N HIS A 42 2.51 16.63 -4.40
CA HIS A 42 2.15 16.21 -3.05
C HIS A 42 3.31 15.43 -2.41
N ARG A 43 3.34 15.42 -1.08
CA ARG A 43 4.33 14.68 -0.30
C ARG A 43 3.86 13.25 -0.07
N ILE A 44 4.81 12.31 -0.12
CA ILE A 44 4.58 10.90 0.23
C ILE A 44 5.33 10.63 1.53
N TYR A 45 4.59 10.19 2.55
CA TYR A 45 5.15 9.77 3.82
C TYR A 45 4.88 8.29 4.07
N LEU A 46 5.78 7.68 4.82
CA LEU A 46 5.55 6.39 5.47
C LEU A 46 5.30 6.63 6.95
N VAL A 47 4.08 6.38 7.42
CA VAL A 47 3.77 6.28 8.84
C VAL A 47 4.19 4.90 9.29
N ARG A 48 5.36 4.82 9.90
CA ARG A 48 6.04 3.56 10.22
C ARG A 48 5.51 2.94 11.51
N HIS A 49 5.25 1.65 11.48
CA HIS A 49 5.11 0.80 12.65
C HIS A 49 6.42 0.05 12.90
N THR A 50 6.88 0.08 14.14
CA THR A 50 8.07 -0.65 14.58
C THR A 50 7.65 -1.77 15.52
N PRO A 51 7.80 -3.04 15.13
CA PRO A 51 7.45 -4.16 16.01
C PRO A 51 8.37 -4.21 17.24
N LEU A 52 7.89 -4.84 18.29
CA LEU A 52 8.67 -5.12 19.50
C LEU A 52 9.87 -6.06 19.18
N GLU A 53 10.84 -6.13 20.09
CA GLU A 53 12.04 -6.98 19.93
C GLU A 53 11.70 -8.46 19.68
N ASN A 54 10.61 -8.96 20.24
CA ASN A 54 10.10 -10.31 20.01
C ASN A 54 9.33 -10.48 18.68
N ARG A 55 9.35 -9.46 17.81
CA ARG A 55 8.64 -9.36 16.53
C ARG A 55 7.10 -9.33 16.64
N MET A 56 6.56 -9.19 17.84
CA MET A 56 5.13 -8.95 18.01
C MET A 56 4.79 -7.49 17.69
N PRO A 57 3.57 -7.21 17.20
CA PRO A 57 3.15 -5.84 16.96
C PRO A 57 3.16 -5.00 18.25
N ASP A 58 3.71 -3.80 18.19
CA ASP A 58 3.47 -2.79 19.23
C ASP A 58 2.04 -2.24 19.05
N THR A 59 1.12 -2.80 19.80
CA THR A 59 -0.30 -2.45 19.71
C THR A 59 -0.61 -1.03 20.20
N ALA A 60 0.22 -0.46 21.07
CA ALA A 60 0.08 0.93 21.50
C ALA A 60 0.42 1.87 20.34
N GLN A 61 1.59 1.68 19.72
CA GLN A 61 2.00 2.45 18.54
C GLN A 61 1.02 2.28 17.37
N LEU A 62 0.51 1.06 17.12
CA LEU A 62 -0.49 0.83 16.06
C LEU A 62 -1.75 1.67 16.28
N LYS A 63 -2.27 1.71 17.52
CA LYS A 63 -3.46 2.51 17.84
C LYS A 63 -3.21 4.00 17.64
N GLU A 64 -2.04 4.50 18.05
CA GLU A 64 -1.64 5.89 17.86
C GLU A 64 -1.52 6.22 16.37
N ASN A 65 -0.83 5.39 15.58
CA ASN A 65 -0.67 5.58 14.14
C ASN A 65 -2.03 5.59 13.43
N PHE A 66 -2.90 4.64 13.73
CA PHE A 66 -4.21 4.56 13.10
C PHE A 66 -5.11 5.74 13.48
N ALA A 67 -5.11 6.17 14.75
CA ALA A 67 -5.86 7.34 15.18
C ALA A 67 -5.33 8.62 14.51
N PHE A 68 -4.01 8.77 14.39
CA PHE A 68 -3.40 9.89 13.70
C PHE A 68 -3.80 9.93 12.22
N VAL A 69 -3.61 8.83 11.48
CA VAL A 69 -3.93 8.76 10.04
C VAL A 69 -5.43 8.99 9.81
N SER A 70 -6.29 8.35 10.59
CA SER A 70 -7.75 8.53 10.49
C SER A 70 -8.17 9.99 10.72
N GLY A 71 -7.67 10.64 11.75
CA GLY A 71 -7.96 12.06 12.00
C GLY A 71 -7.43 13.00 10.91
N ARG A 72 -6.32 12.66 10.24
CA ARG A 72 -5.79 13.43 9.10
C ARG A 72 -6.60 13.19 7.83
N ILE A 73 -7.13 12.00 7.61
CA ILE A 73 -8.09 11.71 6.54
C ILE A 73 -9.37 12.52 6.77
N GLU A 74 -9.93 12.46 7.97
CA GLU A 74 -11.16 13.20 8.33
C GLU A 74 -11.03 14.71 8.15
N SER A 75 -9.84 15.26 8.39
CA SER A 75 -9.55 16.69 8.19
C SER A 75 -9.14 17.05 6.76
N GLY A 76 -9.15 16.10 5.82
CA GLY A 76 -8.77 16.31 4.42
C GLY A 76 -7.27 16.57 4.20
N LYS A 77 -6.42 16.34 5.20
CA LYS A 77 -4.95 16.53 5.08
C LYS A 77 -4.25 15.36 4.40
N ILE A 78 -4.75 14.14 4.60
CA ILE A 78 -4.31 12.94 3.87
C ILE A 78 -5.28 12.72 2.72
N LEU A 79 -4.77 12.67 1.50
CA LEU A 79 -5.53 12.57 0.27
C LEU A 79 -5.69 11.13 -0.20
N SER A 80 -4.67 10.30 0.00
CA SER A 80 -4.68 8.87 -0.27
C SER A 80 -3.84 8.11 0.75
N ALA A 81 -4.18 6.83 0.96
CA ALA A 81 -3.47 5.99 1.93
C ALA A 81 -3.45 4.52 1.47
N TRP A 82 -2.33 3.84 1.76
CA TRP A 82 -2.13 2.42 1.47
C TRP A 82 -1.53 1.72 2.68
N SER A 83 -2.18 0.65 3.15
CA SER A 83 -1.60 -0.22 4.20
C SER A 83 -0.50 -1.08 3.60
N VAL A 84 0.72 -0.98 4.15
CA VAL A 84 1.87 -1.76 3.65
C VAL A 84 1.62 -3.24 3.87
N GLY A 85 1.68 -4.00 2.78
CA GLY A 85 1.43 -5.42 2.72
C GLY A 85 2.68 -6.25 2.45
N PHE A 86 2.47 -7.44 1.89
CA PHE A 86 3.51 -8.42 1.62
C PHE A 86 4.63 -7.92 0.68
N GLY A 87 4.28 -7.11 -0.32
CA GLY A 87 5.25 -6.54 -1.27
C GLY A 87 5.96 -5.28 -0.78
N GLY A 88 5.77 -4.89 0.49
CA GLY A 88 6.44 -3.75 1.10
C GLY A 88 5.99 -2.38 0.57
N VAL A 89 6.83 -1.40 0.81
CA VAL A 89 6.62 0.00 0.35
C VAL A 89 6.62 0.09 -1.18
N GLY A 90 7.47 -0.69 -1.85
CA GLY A 90 7.57 -0.70 -3.32
C GLY A 90 6.26 -1.12 -3.99
N GLU A 91 5.61 -2.18 -3.50
CA GLU A 91 4.29 -2.58 -3.99
C GLU A 91 3.25 -1.48 -3.77
N GLY A 92 3.24 -0.90 -2.57
CA GLY A 92 2.29 0.16 -2.22
C GLY A 92 2.39 1.36 -3.16
N LEU A 93 3.61 1.86 -3.39
CA LEU A 93 3.86 2.99 -4.29
C LEU A 93 3.42 2.69 -5.73
N ALA A 94 3.78 1.51 -6.27
CA ALA A 94 3.37 1.12 -7.60
C ALA A 94 1.84 1.10 -7.74
N LYS A 95 1.15 0.45 -6.81
CA LYS A 95 -0.32 0.35 -6.85
C LYS A 95 -1.04 1.67 -6.63
N MET A 96 -0.50 2.55 -5.76
CA MET A 96 -1.03 3.89 -5.59
C MET A 96 -0.88 4.75 -6.85
N ALA A 97 0.16 4.51 -7.65
CA ALA A 97 0.43 5.27 -8.88
C ALA A 97 -0.46 4.85 -10.07
N PHE A 98 -0.92 3.59 -10.13
CA PHE A 98 -1.61 3.03 -11.31
C PHE A 98 -2.95 3.68 -11.60
N GLY A 99 -3.77 3.99 -10.58
CA GLY A 99 -5.16 4.40 -10.78
C GLY A 99 -5.33 5.69 -11.56
N ASN A 100 -4.54 6.71 -11.25
CA ASN A 100 -4.60 8.02 -11.88
C ASN A 100 -3.38 8.34 -12.77
N GLY A 101 -2.46 7.39 -12.97
CA GLY A 101 -1.25 7.62 -13.75
C GLY A 101 -0.29 8.66 -13.14
N VAL A 102 -0.38 8.88 -11.83
CA VAL A 102 0.47 9.83 -11.12
C VAL A 102 1.72 9.12 -10.64
N GLY A 103 2.88 9.59 -11.07
CA GLY A 103 4.15 9.02 -10.66
C GLY A 103 4.65 9.58 -9.33
N ALA A 104 5.81 9.07 -8.91
CA ALA A 104 6.47 9.55 -7.71
C ALA A 104 7.99 9.48 -7.83
N GLU A 105 8.66 10.43 -7.17
CA GLU A 105 10.11 10.42 -6.98
C GLU A 105 10.38 10.31 -5.48
N ILE A 106 11.03 9.21 -5.08
CA ILE A 106 11.29 8.90 -3.68
C ILE A 106 12.74 8.49 -3.44
N THR A 107 13.17 8.66 -2.19
CA THR A 107 14.44 8.15 -1.67
C THR A 107 14.16 7.27 -0.46
N LEU A 108 14.58 6.02 -0.52
CA LEU A 108 14.44 5.06 0.57
C LEU A 108 15.52 3.99 0.42
N ASP A 109 16.13 3.54 1.52
CA ASP A 109 17.08 2.44 1.52
C ASP A 109 16.47 1.21 0.84
N GLU A 110 17.19 0.62 -0.12
CA GLU A 110 16.69 -0.48 -0.95
C GLU A 110 16.08 -1.65 -0.14
N PRO A 111 16.70 -2.15 0.95
CA PRO A 111 16.08 -3.20 1.76
C PRO A 111 14.71 -2.82 2.32
N LYS A 112 14.50 -1.53 2.66
CA LYS A 112 13.24 -1.04 3.22
C LYS A 112 12.09 -0.99 2.21
N LEU A 113 12.39 -1.03 0.90
CA LEU A 113 11.37 -1.09 -0.14
C LEU A 113 10.58 -2.38 -0.10
N TYR A 114 11.22 -3.48 0.32
CA TYR A 114 10.65 -4.84 0.24
C TYR A 114 10.47 -5.51 1.59
N GLU A 115 10.78 -4.79 2.69
CA GLU A 115 10.58 -5.35 4.03
C GLU A 115 9.08 -5.52 4.38
N TYR A 116 8.79 -6.51 5.22
CA TYR A 116 7.44 -6.74 5.74
C TYR A 116 7.10 -5.70 6.83
N ALA A 117 6.86 -4.47 6.42
CA ALA A 117 6.54 -3.36 7.33
C ALA A 117 5.06 -3.33 7.71
N TYR A 118 4.49 -4.47 8.10
CA TYR A 118 3.08 -4.58 8.49
C TYR A 118 2.70 -3.58 9.60
N GLY A 119 1.52 -3.00 9.46
CA GLY A 119 1.03 -1.95 10.34
C GLY A 119 1.50 -0.54 9.96
N SER A 120 2.46 -0.42 9.03
CA SER A 120 2.84 0.86 8.45
C SER A 120 1.87 1.28 7.34
N ILE A 121 1.75 2.58 7.13
CA ILE A 121 0.82 3.16 6.15
C ILE A 121 1.57 4.17 5.28
N LEU A 122 1.51 3.98 3.96
CA LEU A 122 1.89 5.01 3.00
C LEU A 122 0.76 6.03 2.91
N VAL A 123 1.09 7.32 2.90
CA VAL A 123 0.11 8.40 2.77
C VAL A 123 0.60 9.49 1.84
N GLU A 124 -0.34 10.07 1.09
CA GLU A 124 -0.13 11.25 0.27
C GLU A 124 -0.79 12.45 0.94
N CYS A 125 -0.10 13.59 0.98
CA CYS A 125 -0.63 14.85 1.53
C CYS A 125 -0.05 16.08 0.83
N GLU A 126 -0.84 17.16 0.71
CA GLU A 126 -0.38 18.42 0.14
C GLU A 126 0.64 19.14 1.03
N GLY A 127 0.43 19.07 2.32
CA GLY A 127 1.23 19.79 3.31
C GLY A 127 2.26 18.91 4.03
N THR A 128 2.92 19.51 5.00
CA THR A 128 3.83 18.79 5.90
C THR A 128 3.04 17.99 6.92
N LEU A 129 3.48 16.75 7.14
CA LEU A 129 2.93 15.85 8.13
C LEU A 129 3.88 15.80 9.34
N GLU A 130 3.54 16.53 10.39
CA GLU A 130 4.32 16.52 11.64
C GLU A 130 3.82 15.39 12.53
N TYR A 131 4.58 14.31 12.56
CA TYR A 131 4.29 13.15 13.40
C TYR A 131 5.59 12.35 13.63
N PRO A 132 5.89 11.91 14.86
CA PRO A 132 7.16 11.26 15.19
C PRO A 132 7.45 9.99 14.37
N HIS A 133 6.41 9.30 13.92
CA HIS A 133 6.53 8.07 13.14
C HIS A 133 6.31 8.27 11.64
N ALA A 134 6.22 9.52 11.15
CA ALA A 134 6.09 9.84 9.74
C ALA A 134 7.46 10.17 9.14
N GLU A 135 7.91 9.35 8.21
CA GLU A 135 9.12 9.52 7.41
C GLU A 135 8.74 10.07 6.03
N LEU A 136 9.26 11.24 5.65
CA LEU A 136 9.09 11.76 4.29
C LEU A 136 9.92 10.92 3.32
N LEU A 137 9.26 10.30 2.35
CA LEU A 137 9.93 9.51 1.31
C LEU A 137 10.25 10.33 0.06
N GLY A 138 9.38 11.27 -0.32
CA GLY A 138 9.52 12.07 -1.53
C GLY A 138 8.21 12.74 -1.95
N PHE A 139 8.04 12.89 -3.26
CA PHE A 139 6.93 13.67 -3.83
C PHE A 139 6.30 12.93 -5.02
N THR A 140 5.02 13.20 -5.23
CA THR A 140 4.32 12.83 -6.45
C THR A 140 4.74 13.72 -7.61
N VAL A 141 4.78 13.16 -8.82
CA VAL A 141 5.16 13.86 -10.05
C VAL A 141 4.12 13.61 -11.15
N ALA A 142 4.01 14.55 -12.11
CA ALA A 142 3.10 14.40 -13.23
C ALA A 142 3.56 13.34 -14.25
N GLU A 143 4.82 12.98 -14.23
CA GLU A 143 5.36 11.95 -15.11
C GLU A 143 4.84 10.57 -14.68
N GLU A 144 4.36 9.77 -15.62
CA GLU A 144 3.86 8.40 -15.38
C GLU A 144 5.02 7.42 -15.15
N ALA A 145 5.80 7.66 -14.09
CA ALA A 145 6.93 6.83 -13.71
C ALA A 145 7.14 6.84 -12.18
N LEU A 146 7.66 5.75 -11.65
CA LEU A 146 8.25 5.72 -10.32
C LEU A 146 9.76 5.88 -10.44
N THR A 147 10.31 6.88 -9.76
CA THR A 147 11.76 7.06 -9.62
C THR A 147 12.14 6.78 -8.17
N VAL A 148 12.91 5.73 -7.94
CA VAL A 148 13.38 5.31 -6.63
C VAL A 148 14.90 5.39 -6.60
N ASN A 149 15.46 6.21 -5.73
CA ASN A 149 16.91 6.43 -5.62
C ASN A 149 17.56 6.77 -6.98
N GLY A 150 16.86 7.53 -7.82
CA GLY A 150 17.32 7.90 -9.17
C GLY A 150 17.11 6.83 -10.25
N VAL A 151 16.61 5.64 -9.91
CA VAL A 151 16.24 4.60 -10.89
C VAL A 151 14.79 4.82 -11.31
N LYS A 152 14.58 5.10 -12.57
CA LYS A 152 13.28 5.38 -13.17
C LYS A 152 12.65 4.15 -13.77
N MET A 153 11.39 3.91 -13.45
CA MET A 153 10.57 2.80 -13.92
C MET A 153 9.24 3.34 -14.46
N PRO A 154 8.94 3.20 -15.77
CA PRO A 154 7.65 3.60 -16.33
C PRO A 154 6.49 2.85 -15.69
N LEU A 155 5.37 3.53 -15.40
CA LEU A 155 4.19 2.90 -14.80
C LEU A 155 3.59 1.81 -15.69
N GLU A 156 3.67 1.96 -17.02
CA GLU A 156 3.20 0.95 -17.97
C GLU A 156 3.92 -0.38 -17.77
N GLU A 157 5.26 -0.36 -17.61
CA GLU A 157 6.05 -1.56 -17.38
C GLU A 157 5.72 -2.22 -16.03
N LEU A 158 5.58 -1.41 -14.97
CA LEU A 158 5.20 -1.89 -13.64
C LEU A 158 3.78 -2.48 -13.65
N TYR A 159 2.84 -1.83 -14.31
CA TYR A 159 1.47 -2.31 -14.44
C TYR A 159 1.41 -3.64 -15.22
N LYS A 160 2.13 -3.72 -16.33
CA LYS A 160 2.25 -4.95 -17.10
C LYS A 160 2.80 -6.10 -16.25
N ALA A 161 3.90 -5.87 -15.54
CA ALA A 161 4.48 -6.88 -14.63
C ALA A 161 3.50 -7.34 -13.54
N ASN A 162 2.68 -6.41 -13.00
CA ASN A 162 1.66 -6.72 -12.00
C ASN A 162 0.49 -7.55 -12.53
N THR A 163 0.09 -7.36 -13.80
CA THR A 163 -1.13 -7.95 -14.36
C THR A 163 -0.87 -9.18 -15.23
N GLU A 164 0.30 -9.31 -15.83
CA GLU A 164 0.61 -10.34 -16.83
C GLU A 164 0.43 -11.77 -16.33
N LYS A 165 0.91 -12.06 -15.13
CA LYS A 165 0.75 -13.39 -14.51
C LYS A 165 -0.71 -13.72 -14.23
N PHE A 166 -1.47 -12.72 -13.79
CA PHE A 166 -2.88 -12.91 -13.51
C PHE A 166 -3.70 -13.15 -14.78
N ALA A 167 -3.40 -12.40 -15.84
CA ALA A 167 -4.06 -12.54 -17.14
C ALA A 167 -3.83 -13.93 -17.77
N ALA A 168 -2.68 -14.56 -17.52
CA ALA A 168 -2.40 -15.92 -17.98
C ALA A 168 -3.29 -16.98 -17.31
N VAL A 169 -3.66 -16.79 -16.04
CA VAL A 169 -4.50 -17.72 -15.27
C VAL A 169 -5.98 -17.38 -15.39
N TYR A 170 -6.32 -16.09 -15.42
CA TYR A 170 -7.68 -15.56 -15.52
C TYR A 170 -7.76 -14.56 -16.69
N PRO A 171 -7.79 -15.05 -17.94
CA PRO A 171 -7.89 -14.16 -19.09
C PRO A 171 -9.19 -13.36 -19.06
N ASP A 172 -9.08 -12.05 -19.24
CA ASP A 172 -10.22 -11.14 -19.31
C ASP A 172 -11.02 -11.39 -20.62
N LYS A 173 -12.02 -12.26 -20.53
CA LYS A 173 -12.90 -12.60 -21.68
C LYS A 173 -14.03 -11.58 -21.91
N GLY A 174 -14.10 -10.50 -21.11
CA GLY A 174 -15.28 -9.65 -21.01
C GLY A 174 -15.20 -8.24 -21.60
N ARG A 175 -14.05 -7.77 -22.08
CA ARG A 175 -13.92 -6.37 -22.54
C ARG A 175 -13.83 -6.17 -24.06
N ASN A 176 -13.92 -7.22 -24.85
CA ASN A 176 -13.89 -7.13 -26.32
C ASN A 176 -15.15 -7.74 -26.98
N SER A 177 -16.32 -7.32 -26.51
CA SER A 177 -17.58 -7.57 -27.21
C SER A 177 -18.43 -6.32 -27.26
#